data_cfff0ce0d31881af7be704938cf13570
#
_entry.id   cfff0ce0d31881af7be704938cf13570
#
_cell.length_a   1.000
_cell.length_b   1.000
_cell.length_c   1.000
_cell.angle_alpha   90.00
_cell.angle_beta   90.00
_cell.angle_gamma   90.00
#
_symmetry.space_group_name_H-M   'P 1'
#
loop_
_entity.id
_entity.type
_entity.pdbx_description
1 polymer ?
#
loop_
_entity_poly.entity_id
_entity_poly.type
_entity_poly.pdbx_seq_one_letter_code
_entity_poly.pdbx_strand_id
1 'polypeptide(L)'
;MIPASFPAFLRLTLAVLAAWTIGACSSSVTGPGGSITKVKHYHLHPGQPPRTQNPAILFERDHHLFGAVTAEEIRNRFGHYYTIFWKLDDRTGPVTVRLEYRMANTGLKDFLQEQIVDDIRRSNISRFQVCGQEYRNHGRVTMWKVSIRRGPEELVSQQSYLWN
;
A
#
# COMPACT_ATOMS: atom_id res chain seq x y z
N MET A 1 40.20 16.68 -38.35
CA MET A 1 39.11 17.63 -37.99
C MET A 1 37.87 17.21 -38.77
N ILE A 2 36.92 16.55 -38.11
CA ILE A 2 35.63 16.14 -38.69
C ILE A 2 34.57 17.04 -38.10
N PRO A 3 33.83 17.86 -38.88
CA PRO A 3 32.77 18.68 -38.35
C PRO A 3 31.53 17.81 -38.13
N ALA A 4 31.15 17.61 -36.88
CA ALA A 4 29.91 16.95 -36.51
C ALA A 4 28.76 17.96 -36.60
N SER A 5 28.30 18.25 -37.82
CA SER A 5 27.03 18.95 -38.03
C SER A 5 25.89 17.94 -38.14
N PHE A 6 25.35 17.52 -36.99
CA PHE A 6 24.09 16.79 -36.98
C PHE A 6 22.99 17.73 -37.48
N PRO A 7 22.15 17.31 -38.45
CA PRO A 7 21.09 18.13 -39.00
C PRO A 7 20.10 18.50 -37.89
N ALA A 8 19.60 19.74 -37.92
CA ALA A 8 18.72 20.29 -36.90
C ALA A 8 17.45 19.42 -36.64
N PHE A 9 16.96 18.75 -37.70
CA PHE A 9 15.86 17.79 -37.64
C PHE A 9 16.14 16.58 -36.71
N LEU A 10 17.35 16.05 -36.68
CA LEU A 10 17.71 14.91 -35.84
C LEU A 10 17.77 15.31 -34.36
N ARG A 11 18.15 16.56 -34.07
CA ARG A 11 18.13 17.09 -32.69
C ARG A 11 16.71 17.33 -32.18
N LEU A 12 15.81 17.76 -33.05
CA LEU A 12 14.41 18.00 -32.71
C LEU A 12 13.66 16.68 -32.46
N THR A 13 13.90 15.66 -33.27
CA THR A 13 13.31 14.34 -33.06
C THR A 13 13.83 13.64 -31.79
N LEU A 14 15.10 13.78 -31.47
CA LEU A 14 15.66 13.25 -30.23
C LEU A 14 15.09 13.93 -28.98
N ALA A 15 14.87 15.26 -29.02
CA ALA A 15 14.25 16.01 -27.94
C ALA A 15 12.77 15.65 -27.72
N VAL A 16 12.02 15.40 -28.79
CA VAL A 16 10.63 14.94 -28.72
C VAL A 16 10.52 13.51 -28.17
N LEU A 17 11.42 12.60 -28.59
CA LEU A 17 11.47 11.24 -28.05
C LEU A 17 11.81 11.22 -26.55
N ALA A 18 12.72 12.07 -26.09
CA ALA A 18 13.10 12.18 -24.67
C ALA A 18 11.97 12.74 -23.81
N ALA A 19 11.11 13.59 -24.33
CA ALA A 19 9.97 14.15 -23.61
C ALA A 19 8.85 13.12 -23.32
N TRP A 20 8.79 12.02 -24.05
CA TRP A 20 7.76 10.98 -23.87
C TRP A 20 8.13 9.91 -22.82
N THR A 21 9.37 9.89 -22.34
CA THR A 21 9.83 8.86 -21.37
C THR A 21 9.67 9.25 -19.90
N ILE A 22 9.14 10.44 -19.57
CA ILE A 22 9.00 10.91 -18.19
C ILE A 22 7.61 10.56 -17.57
N GLY A 23 6.92 9.61 -18.13
CA GLY A 23 5.73 9.00 -17.54
C GLY A 23 6.13 8.05 -16.40
N ALA A 24 6.74 8.53 -15.31
CA ALA A 24 6.97 7.72 -14.14
C ALA A 24 5.62 7.27 -13.58
N CYS A 25 5.31 5.98 -13.69
CA CYS A 25 4.14 5.35 -13.07
C CYS A 25 4.20 5.54 -11.56
N SER A 26 3.65 6.62 -11.07
CA SER A 26 3.26 6.76 -9.67
C SER A 26 1.93 6.02 -9.52
N SER A 27 1.90 4.97 -8.71
CA SER A 27 0.68 4.24 -8.37
C SER A 27 -0.22 5.02 -7.38
N SER A 28 -0.16 6.36 -7.43
CA SER A 28 -0.99 7.22 -6.60
C SER A 28 -2.40 7.31 -7.17
N VAL A 29 -3.39 7.14 -6.30
CA VAL A 29 -4.80 7.35 -6.62
C VAL A 29 -5.22 8.69 -6.04
N THR A 30 -5.85 9.52 -6.86
CA THR A 30 -6.40 10.83 -6.45
C THR A 30 -7.91 10.75 -6.40
N GLY A 31 -8.49 11.26 -5.33
CA GLY A 31 -9.93 11.42 -5.13
C GLY A 31 -10.34 12.89 -4.98
N PRO A 32 -11.60 13.17 -4.68
CA PRO A 32 -12.14 14.53 -4.61
C PRO A 32 -11.55 15.39 -3.48
N GLY A 33 -10.98 14.79 -2.42
CA GLY A 33 -10.46 15.53 -1.26
C GLY A 33 -9.04 15.15 -0.87
N GLY A 34 -8.31 14.39 -1.71
CA GLY A 34 -6.93 14.00 -1.42
C GLY A 34 -6.38 12.89 -2.28
N SER A 35 -5.31 12.28 -1.82
CA SER A 35 -4.65 11.19 -2.56
C SER A 35 -4.10 10.10 -1.65
N ILE A 36 -4.19 8.86 -2.09
CA ILE A 36 -3.42 7.73 -1.56
C ILE A 36 -2.19 7.58 -2.45
N THR A 37 -1.02 7.93 -1.90
CA THR A 37 0.22 7.93 -2.67
C THR A 37 0.82 6.54 -2.81
N LYS A 38 0.55 5.65 -1.82
CA LYS A 38 1.02 4.27 -1.85
C LYS A 38 0.28 3.44 -0.82
N VAL A 39 -0.07 2.22 -1.17
CA VAL A 39 -0.42 1.16 -0.22
C VAL A 39 0.66 0.09 -0.30
N LYS A 40 1.40 -0.09 0.80
CA LYS A 40 2.30 -1.23 0.98
C LYS A 40 1.49 -2.35 1.62
N HIS A 41 1.38 -3.45 0.93
CA HIS A 41 0.80 -4.67 1.46
C HIS A 41 1.89 -5.74 1.59
N TYR A 42 2.03 -6.31 2.78
CA TYR A 42 2.94 -7.40 3.05
C TYR A 42 2.19 -8.58 3.67
N HIS A 43 2.39 -9.78 3.12
CA HIS A 43 1.84 -11.01 3.67
C HIS A 43 2.96 -11.82 4.33
N LEU A 44 2.96 -11.82 5.66
CA LEU A 44 3.82 -12.68 6.47
C LEU A 44 3.13 -14.04 6.64
N HIS A 45 3.45 -14.99 5.79
CA HIS A 45 2.85 -16.32 5.86
C HIS A 45 3.69 -17.29 6.69
N PRO A 46 3.08 -18.34 7.29
CA PRO A 46 3.79 -19.45 7.90
C PRO A 46 4.70 -20.15 6.89
N GLY A 47 5.84 -20.62 7.34
CA GLY A 47 6.77 -21.38 6.52
C GLY A 47 8.20 -20.90 6.63
N GLN A 48 9.08 -21.53 5.87
CA GLN A 48 10.49 -21.17 5.85
C GLN A 48 10.69 -19.79 5.21
N PRO A 49 11.71 -19.03 5.62
CA PRO A 49 12.08 -17.78 4.95
C PRO A 49 12.28 -18.03 3.46
N PRO A 50 11.95 -17.06 2.61
CA PRO A 50 12.23 -17.18 1.19
C PRO A 50 13.73 -17.40 0.96
N ARG A 51 14.08 -18.35 0.11
CA ARG A 51 15.47 -18.60 -0.30
C ARG A 51 15.92 -17.47 -1.22
N THR A 52 16.32 -16.35 -0.64
CA THR A 52 16.77 -15.17 -1.36
C THR A 52 17.96 -14.55 -0.66
N GLN A 53 18.85 -13.94 -1.44
CA GLN A 53 19.95 -13.12 -0.93
C GLN A 53 19.56 -11.63 -0.91
N ASN A 54 18.34 -11.27 -1.31
CA ASN A 54 17.90 -9.89 -1.30
C ASN A 54 17.62 -9.43 0.14
N PRO A 55 18.42 -8.54 0.72
CA PRO A 55 18.28 -8.13 2.11
C PRO A 55 16.97 -7.40 2.40
N ALA A 56 16.36 -6.75 1.40
CA ALA A 56 15.08 -6.06 1.59
C ALA A 56 13.92 -7.04 1.85
N ILE A 57 13.94 -8.22 1.21
CA ILE A 57 12.91 -9.25 1.40
C ILE A 57 13.06 -9.91 2.77
N LEU A 58 14.29 -10.17 3.20
CA LEU A 58 14.58 -10.74 4.51
C LEU A 58 14.23 -9.75 5.61
N PHE A 59 14.58 -8.48 5.43
CA PHE A 59 14.32 -7.41 6.38
C PHE A 59 12.82 -7.27 6.73
N GLU A 60 11.92 -7.32 5.74
CA GLU A 60 10.47 -7.20 6.00
C GLU A 60 9.97 -8.34 6.91
N ARG A 61 10.45 -9.57 6.68
CA ARG A 61 10.11 -10.71 7.55
C ARG A 61 10.66 -10.52 8.97
N ASP A 62 11.94 -10.20 9.09
CA ASP A 62 12.62 -10.02 10.36
C ASP A 62 12.02 -8.84 11.14
N HIS A 63 11.66 -7.76 10.45
CA HIS A 63 11.00 -6.60 11.05
C HIS A 63 9.66 -6.98 11.69
N HIS A 64 8.83 -7.78 11.02
CA HIS A 64 7.54 -8.20 11.57
C HIS A 64 7.66 -9.27 12.65
N LEU A 65 8.72 -10.07 12.65
CA LEU A 65 8.99 -11.08 13.68
C LEU A 65 9.81 -10.55 14.85
N PHE A 66 10.37 -9.35 14.73
CA PHE A 66 11.24 -8.78 15.77
C PHE A 66 10.58 -8.77 17.15
N GLY A 67 11.28 -9.33 18.14
CA GLY A 67 10.79 -9.45 19.51
C GLY A 67 9.86 -10.62 19.80
N ALA A 68 9.50 -11.43 18.80
CA ALA A 68 8.79 -12.69 19.01
C ALA A 68 9.80 -13.80 19.35
N VAL A 69 9.72 -14.35 20.57
CA VAL A 69 10.66 -15.35 21.08
C VAL A 69 10.03 -16.75 21.08
N THR A 70 8.76 -16.86 21.45
CA THR A 70 8.06 -18.12 21.52
C THR A 70 7.41 -18.50 20.18
N ALA A 71 7.20 -19.80 19.99
CA ALA A 71 6.49 -20.30 18.82
C ALA A 71 5.05 -19.75 18.72
N GLU A 72 4.43 -19.45 19.83
CA GLU A 72 3.09 -18.85 19.86
C GLU A 72 3.12 -17.37 19.44
N GLU A 73 4.06 -16.58 19.95
CA GLU A 73 4.26 -15.19 19.52
C GLU A 73 4.55 -15.11 18.03
N ILE A 74 5.40 -16.00 17.51
CA ILE A 74 5.70 -16.09 16.08
C ILE A 74 4.42 -16.41 15.29
N ARG A 75 3.61 -17.37 15.73
CA ARG A 75 2.34 -17.72 15.07
C ARG A 75 1.34 -16.56 15.09
N ASN A 76 1.34 -15.76 16.15
CA ASN A 76 0.46 -14.59 16.28
C ASN A 76 0.87 -13.42 15.38
N ARG A 77 2.10 -13.42 14.84
CA ARG A 77 2.58 -12.42 13.89
C ARG A 77 2.22 -12.76 12.44
N PHE A 78 1.90 -14.02 12.11
CA PHE A 78 1.52 -14.35 10.74
C PHE A 78 0.21 -13.68 10.35
N GLY A 79 0.19 -13.13 9.12
CA GLY A 79 -0.95 -12.40 8.59
C GLY A 79 -0.59 -11.33 7.57
N HIS A 80 -1.49 -10.39 7.37
CA HIS A 80 -1.36 -9.31 6.41
C HIS A 80 -1.12 -7.99 7.11
N TYR A 81 -0.19 -7.20 6.57
CA TYR A 81 0.19 -5.88 7.07
C TYR A 81 0.01 -4.85 5.98
N TYR A 82 -0.68 -3.77 6.29
CA TYR A 82 -0.95 -2.67 5.39
C TYR A 82 -0.34 -1.39 5.94
N THR A 83 0.46 -0.70 5.11
CA THR A 83 0.94 0.64 5.39
C THR A 83 0.44 1.56 4.29
N ILE A 84 -0.39 2.51 4.65
CA ILE A 84 -1.10 3.40 3.74
C ILE A 84 -0.48 4.78 3.86
N PHE A 85 0.06 5.30 2.77
CA PHE A 85 0.61 6.65 2.67
C PHE A 85 -0.41 7.53 1.97
N TRP A 86 -0.83 8.60 2.62
CA TRP A 86 -1.90 9.44 2.12
C TRP A 86 -1.72 10.92 2.43
N LYS A 87 -2.42 11.77 1.68
CA LYS A 87 -2.45 13.22 1.82
C LYS A 87 -3.87 13.70 1.60
N LEU A 88 -4.25 14.79 2.27
CA LEU A 88 -5.51 15.49 2.05
C LEU A 88 -5.24 16.93 1.66
N ASP A 89 -6.15 17.47 0.85
CA ASP A 89 -6.13 18.87 0.41
C ASP A 89 -6.56 19.78 1.57
N ASP A 90 -7.68 19.43 2.23
CA ASP A 90 -8.11 20.03 3.48
C ASP A 90 -7.69 19.16 4.66
N ARG A 91 -7.00 19.75 5.63
CA ARG A 91 -6.47 19.11 6.83
C ARG A 91 -7.22 19.46 8.12
N THR A 92 -8.37 20.10 7.98
CA THR A 92 -9.20 20.49 9.12
C THR A 92 -10.12 19.35 9.57
N GLY A 93 -10.24 19.18 10.87
CA GLY A 93 -11.10 18.18 11.48
C GLY A 93 -10.63 16.72 11.31
N PRO A 94 -11.25 15.79 12.04
CA PRO A 94 -10.87 14.38 12.02
C PRO A 94 -11.30 13.69 10.71
N VAL A 95 -10.54 12.65 10.36
CA VAL A 95 -10.89 11.72 9.28
C VAL A 95 -10.79 10.29 9.77
N THR A 96 -11.53 9.40 9.14
CA THR A 96 -11.49 7.97 9.36
C THR A 96 -10.78 7.31 8.19
N VAL A 97 -9.68 6.64 8.46
CA VAL A 97 -9.03 5.72 7.51
C VAL A 97 -9.63 4.35 7.74
N ARG A 98 -10.19 3.76 6.68
CA ARG A 98 -10.94 2.51 6.72
C ARG A 98 -10.25 1.48 5.85
N LEU A 99 -10.06 0.26 6.38
CA LEU A 99 -9.66 -0.92 5.63
C LEU A 99 -10.81 -1.92 5.64
N GLU A 100 -11.37 -2.17 4.46
CA GLU A 100 -12.35 -3.21 4.20
C GLU A 100 -11.63 -4.38 3.52
N TYR A 101 -11.93 -5.62 3.93
CA TYR A 101 -11.26 -6.79 3.37
C TYR A 101 -12.12 -8.04 3.44
N ARG A 102 -11.82 -9.01 2.57
CA ARG A 102 -12.43 -10.34 2.55
C ARG A 102 -11.36 -11.39 2.73
N MET A 103 -11.73 -12.47 3.40
CA MET A 103 -10.81 -13.55 3.76
C MET A 103 -11.18 -14.86 3.06
N ALA A 104 -10.17 -15.70 2.79
CA ALA A 104 -10.31 -16.88 1.93
C ALA A 104 -11.37 -17.88 2.41
N ASN A 105 -11.54 -18.05 3.73
CA ASN A 105 -12.42 -19.07 4.30
C ASN A 105 -13.79 -18.53 4.71
N THR A 106 -14.14 -17.30 4.33
CA THR A 106 -15.37 -16.62 4.77
C THR A 106 -16.32 -16.25 3.64
N GLY A 107 -16.02 -16.69 2.42
CA GLY A 107 -16.81 -16.35 1.24
C GLY A 107 -16.81 -14.83 0.97
N LEU A 108 -18.00 -14.26 0.83
CA LEU A 108 -18.18 -12.82 0.53
C LEU A 108 -18.34 -11.96 1.79
N LYS A 109 -18.06 -12.49 2.99
CA LYS A 109 -18.16 -11.70 4.22
C LYS A 109 -17.13 -10.60 4.23
N ASP A 110 -17.61 -9.37 4.42
CA ASP A 110 -16.77 -8.19 4.57
C ASP A 110 -16.34 -8.02 6.03
N PHE A 111 -15.09 -7.70 6.22
CA PHE A 111 -14.49 -7.30 7.48
C PHE A 111 -14.06 -5.84 7.38
N LEU A 112 -14.02 -5.16 8.51
CA LEU A 112 -13.73 -3.75 8.59
C LEU A 112 -12.81 -3.44 9.76
N GLN A 113 -11.77 -2.65 9.50
CA GLN A 113 -10.96 -1.97 10.51
C GLN A 113 -10.96 -0.47 10.23
N GLU A 114 -11.03 0.34 11.28
CA GLU A 114 -11.05 1.80 11.19
C GLU A 114 -10.03 2.43 12.12
N GLN A 115 -9.45 3.53 11.68
CA GLN A 115 -8.55 4.37 12.47
C GLN A 115 -8.97 5.83 12.31
N ILE A 116 -9.30 6.48 13.41
CA ILE A 116 -9.57 7.92 13.43
C ILE A 116 -8.22 8.65 13.53
N VAL A 117 -8.04 9.67 12.71
CA VAL A 117 -6.86 10.53 12.67
C VAL A 117 -7.30 11.97 12.84
N ASP A 118 -6.90 12.59 13.96
CA ASP A 118 -7.25 13.97 14.31
C ASP A 118 -6.14 14.95 13.89
N ASP A 119 -4.86 14.54 13.99
CA ASP A 119 -3.69 15.36 13.59
C ASP A 119 -3.28 15.05 12.15
N ILE A 120 -3.91 15.74 11.20
CA ILE A 120 -3.65 15.54 9.77
C ILE A 120 -2.48 16.41 9.32
N ARG A 121 -1.42 15.76 8.88
CA ARG A 121 -0.18 16.38 8.39
C ARG A 121 -0.18 16.47 6.86
N ARG A 122 0.84 17.15 6.32
CA ARG A 122 1.08 17.20 4.86
C ARG A 122 1.24 15.80 4.24
N SER A 123 1.75 14.84 5.00
CA SER A 123 1.87 13.43 4.61
C SER A 123 1.58 12.59 5.84
N ASN A 124 0.69 11.62 5.68
CA ASN A 124 0.21 10.77 6.77
C ASN A 124 0.47 9.31 6.47
N ILE A 125 0.56 8.51 7.53
CA ILE A 125 0.75 7.07 7.44
C ILE A 125 -0.23 6.41 8.40
N SER A 126 -1.07 5.53 7.88
CA SER A 126 -1.93 4.64 8.65
C SER A 126 -1.49 3.20 8.48
N ARG A 127 -1.59 2.41 9.56
CA ARG A 127 -1.18 1.01 9.56
C ARG A 127 -2.30 0.14 10.05
N PHE A 128 -2.56 -0.95 9.32
CA PHE A 128 -3.50 -1.99 9.72
C PHE A 128 -2.82 -3.34 9.67
N GLN A 129 -3.32 -4.27 10.48
CA GLN A 129 -2.84 -5.63 10.49
C GLN A 129 -4.01 -6.60 10.66
N VAL A 130 -4.00 -7.66 9.87
CA VAL A 130 -4.93 -8.79 9.95
C VAL A 130 -4.11 -10.02 10.25
N CYS A 131 -3.91 -10.32 11.54
CA CYS A 131 -2.98 -11.35 11.99
C CYS A 131 -3.53 -12.15 13.19
N GLY A 132 -2.74 -13.09 13.68
CA GLY A 132 -3.05 -13.85 14.88
C GLY A 132 -4.28 -14.75 14.72
N GLN A 133 -5.21 -14.65 15.66
CA GLN A 133 -6.42 -15.49 15.70
C GLN A 133 -7.30 -15.30 14.47
N GLU A 134 -7.49 -14.06 14.02
CA GLU A 134 -8.30 -13.74 12.87
C GLU A 134 -7.76 -14.40 11.59
N TYR A 135 -6.44 -14.26 11.36
CA TYR A 135 -5.78 -14.90 10.23
C TYR A 135 -5.84 -16.43 10.29
N ARG A 136 -5.66 -17.03 11.48
CA ARG A 136 -5.75 -18.50 11.65
C ARG A 136 -7.15 -19.03 11.37
N ASN A 137 -8.18 -18.33 11.80
CA ASN A 137 -9.56 -18.79 11.66
C ASN A 137 -10.11 -18.60 10.24
N HIS A 138 -9.74 -17.48 9.60
CA HIS A 138 -10.37 -17.04 8.36
C HIS A 138 -9.45 -17.12 7.14
N GLY A 139 -8.18 -17.48 7.34
CA GLY A 139 -7.20 -17.62 6.27
C GLY A 139 -6.62 -16.29 5.80
N ARG A 140 -6.08 -16.28 4.59
CA ARG A 140 -5.47 -15.08 4.02
C ARG A 140 -6.51 -14.06 3.55
N VAL A 141 -6.14 -12.79 3.55
CA VAL A 141 -6.92 -11.75 2.85
C VAL A 141 -6.81 -11.97 1.34
N THR A 142 -7.93 -12.01 0.67
CA THR A 142 -8.05 -12.23 -0.79
C THR A 142 -8.24 -10.94 -1.54
N MET A 143 -8.96 -9.99 -0.95
CA MET A 143 -9.21 -8.68 -1.55
C MET A 143 -9.37 -7.64 -0.45
N TRP A 144 -9.08 -6.38 -0.79
CA TRP A 144 -9.12 -5.27 0.14
C TRP A 144 -9.46 -3.95 -0.56
N LYS A 145 -10.07 -3.05 0.20
CA LYS A 145 -10.29 -1.65 -0.15
C LYS A 145 -9.86 -0.77 1.01
N VAL A 146 -9.12 0.29 0.72
CA VAL A 146 -8.81 1.37 1.67
C VAL A 146 -9.57 2.61 1.25
N SER A 147 -10.22 3.26 2.19
CA SER A 147 -10.86 4.55 1.98
C SER A 147 -10.52 5.53 3.10
N ILE A 148 -10.48 6.80 2.76
CA ILE A 148 -10.33 7.91 3.71
C ILE A 148 -11.60 8.73 3.64
N ARG A 149 -12.25 8.90 4.79
CA ARG A 149 -13.58 9.49 4.89
C ARG A 149 -13.60 10.62 5.91
N ARG A 150 -14.42 11.63 5.61
CA ARG A 150 -14.80 12.66 6.59
C ARG A 150 -16.31 12.56 6.83
N GLY A 151 -16.69 11.93 7.95
CA GLY A 151 -18.09 11.57 8.16
C GLY A 151 -18.60 10.64 7.06
N PRO A 152 -19.71 10.97 6.38
CA PRO A 152 -20.26 10.15 5.31
C PRO A 152 -19.50 10.27 3.97
N GLU A 153 -18.71 11.32 3.78
CA GLU A 153 -18.04 11.62 2.53
C GLU A 153 -16.76 10.79 2.36
N GLU A 154 -16.61 10.10 1.21
CA GLU A 154 -15.38 9.42 0.81
C GLU A 154 -14.49 10.40 0.04
N LEU A 155 -13.34 10.75 0.63
CA LEU A 155 -12.39 11.72 0.06
C LEU A 155 -11.47 11.08 -0.98
N VAL A 156 -11.08 9.83 -0.75
CA VAL A 156 -10.26 9.02 -1.66
C VAL A 156 -10.33 7.57 -1.27
N SER A 157 -10.29 6.67 -2.25
CA SER A 157 -10.17 5.23 -2.01
C SER A 157 -9.25 4.55 -3.02
N GLN A 158 -8.67 3.44 -2.58
CA GLN A 158 -7.86 2.55 -3.39
C GLN A 158 -8.19 1.10 -3.03
N GLN A 159 -8.29 0.25 -4.03
CA GLN A 159 -8.68 -1.14 -3.84
C GLN A 159 -7.78 -2.10 -4.60
N SER A 160 -7.78 -3.36 -4.16
CA SER A 160 -7.15 -4.45 -4.89
C SER A 160 -7.93 -4.77 -6.16
N TYR A 161 -7.26 -5.35 -7.15
CA TYR A 161 -7.86 -5.68 -8.46
C TYR A 161 -9.14 -6.55 -8.36
N LEU A 162 -9.20 -7.41 -7.35
CA LEU A 162 -10.33 -8.35 -7.17
C LEU A 162 -11.50 -7.75 -6.35
N TRP A 163 -11.37 -6.54 -5.85
CA TRP A 163 -12.43 -5.88 -5.10
C TRP A 163 -13.49 -5.31 -6.06
N ASN A 164 -14.60 -5.98 -6.18
CA ASN A 164 -15.79 -5.55 -6.93
C ASN A 164 -17.03 -5.63 -6.03
#